data_319d929e33b5123f0170ebe06cad64a2
#
_entry.id   319d929e33b5123f0170ebe06cad64a2
#
_cell.length_a   1.000
_cell.length_b   1.000
_cell.length_c   1.000
_cell.angle_alpha   90.00
_cell.angle_beta   90.00
_cell.angle_gamma   90.00
#
_symmetry.space_group_name_H-M   'P 1'
#
loop_
_entity.id
_entity.type
_entity.pdbx_description
1 polymer ?
#
loop_
_entity_poly.entity_id
_entity_poly.type
_entity_poly.pdbx_seq_one_letter_code
_entity_poly.pdbx_strand_id
1 'polypeptide(L)'
;ALKSGNLNEPQGVISVFVSRFDRLLNARVVDKNELGILNASLCYEHIRAQNEPRIRTLFASTGVKGDDLPKDFYIKELFFDECINTAPMDALRAFKGKTLCENSSLASAKNSANLAKTPLNSPCNVKFKTPLSQSEIYAKLNKNLRTDELEKACEFLLDDGLKQFCIAFEEILSAV
;
A
#
# COMPACT_ATOMS: atom_id res chain seq x y z
N ALA A 1 7.51 15.75 9.75
CA ALA A 1 7.65 17.07 9.14
C ALA A 1 8.13 16.86 7.71
N LEU A 2 7.24 17.00 6.72
CA LEU A 2 7.63 17.11 5.32
C LEU A 2 8.62 18.25 5.25
N LYS A 3 9.88 17.95 4.94
CA LYS A 3 10.83 19.00 4.59
C LYS A 3 10.20 19.72 3.41
N SER A 4 9.90 21.00 3.55
CA SER A 4 9.36 21.86 2.51
C SER A 4 10.43 21.95 1.41
N GLY A 5 10.42 20.97 0.51
CA GLY A 5 11.10 21.08 -0.76
C GLY A 5 10.47 22.24 -1.52
N ASN A 6 11.26 22.93 -2.28
CA ASN A 6 10.83 24.03 -3.11
C ASN A 6 9.61 23.54 -3.95
N LEU A 7 8.44 24.10 -3.77
CA LEU A 7 7.19 23.70 -4.44
C LEU A 7 7.28 23.75 -5.98
N ASN A 8 8.34 24.34 -6.51
CA ASN A 8 8.62 24.45 -7.94
C ASN A 8 9.41 23.25 -8.50
N GLU A 9 9.85 22.29 -7.67
CA GLU A 9 10.55 21.10 -8.15
C GLU A 9 9.55 19.96 -8.40
N PRO A 10 9.68 19.24 -9.54
CA PRO A 10 8.80 18.12 -9.85
C PRO A 10 8.94 17.01 -8.80
N GLN A 11 7.81 16.48 -8.36
CA GLN A 11 7.76 15.35 -7.46
C GLN A 11 7.30 14.11 -8.23
N GLY A 12 7.89 12.96 -7.92
CA GLY A 12 7.58 11.68 -8.54
C GLY A 12 6.98 10.70 -7.53
N VAL A 13 6.22 9.76 -8.07
CA VAL A 13 5.77 8.60 -7.32
C VAL A 13 6.08 7.32 -8.10
N ILE A 14 6.49 6.28 -7.40
CA ILE A 14 6.67 4.95 -7.97
C ILE A 14 5.52 4.08 -7.48
N SER A 15 4.65 3.67 -8.40
CA SER A 15 3.49 2.85 -8.09
C SER A 15 3.87 1.39 -7.97
N VAL A 16 3.49 0.78 -6.84
CA VAL A 16 3.70 -0.64 -6.54
C VAL A 16 2.35 -1.32 -6.39
N PHE A 17 2.05 -2.27 -7.26
CA PHE A 17 0.81 -3.05 -7.18
C PHE A 17 0.94 -4.16 -6.14
N VAL A 18 -0.01 -4.24 -5.20
CA VAL A 18 0.07 -5.12 -4.03
C VAL A 18 -0.73 -6.41 -4.24
N SER A 19 -2.04 -6.35 -4.28
CA SER A 19 -2.90 -7.55 -4.28
C SER A 19 -2.79 -8.43 -5.52
N ARG A 20 -2.17 -7.93 -6.59
CA ARG A 20 -1.96 -8.73 -7.82
C ARG A 20 -1.02 -9.90 -7.59
N PHE A 21 0.03 -9.71 -6.76
CA PHE A 21 0.94 -10.80 -6.36
C PHE A 21 0.21 -11.90 -5.62
N ASP A 22 -0.57 -11.54 -4.62
CA ASP A 22 -1.32 -12.51 -3.83
C ASP A 22 -2.32 -13.27 -4.69
N ARG A 23 -3.04 -12.59 -5.58
CA ARG A 23 -3.97 -13.24 -6.51
C ARG A 23 -3.31 -14.23 -7.44
N LEU A 24 -2.09 -13.94 -7.90
CA LEU A 24 -1.34 -14.84 -8.79
C LEU A 24 -0.79 -16.06 -8.06
N LEU A 25 -0.30 -15.86 -6.83
CA LEU A 25 0.56 -16.81 -6.16
C LEU A 25 -0.07 -17.54 -4.96
N ASN A 26 -1.19 -17.05 -4.41
CA ASN A 26 -1.84 -17.66 -3.23
C ASN A 26 -2.15 -19.15 -3.36
N ALA A 27 -2.39 -19.65 -4.59
CA ALA A 27 -2.64 -21.07 -4.82
C ALA A 27 -1.37 -21.94 -4.71
N ARG A 28 -0.19 -21.34 -4.70
CA ARG A 28 1.11 -22.02 -4.79
C ARG A 28 1.94 -21.87 -3.53
N VAL A 29 1.52 -21.03 -2.57
CA VAL A 29 2.31 -20.68 -1.38
C VAL A 29 1.62 -21.14 -0.10
N VAL A 30 2.42 -21.35 0.93
CA VAL A 30 1.96 -21.75 2.26
C VAL A 30 1.35 -20.57 3.00
N ASP A 31 2.06 -19.44 3.03
CA ASP A 31 1.64 -18.23 3.72
C ASP A 31 0.87 -17.32 2.75
N LYS A 32 -0.45 -17.49 2.71
CA LYS A 32 -1.33 -16.74 1.79
C LYS A 32 -1.44 -15.27 2.18
N ASN A 33 -1.63 -14.41 1.17
CA ASN A 33 -1.87 -12.97 1.31
C ASN A 33 -0.70 -12.19 1.95
N GLU A 34 0.50 -12.74 1.96
CA GLU A 34 1.71 -12.07 2.46
C GLU A 34 2.67 -11.63 1.35
N LEU A 35 2.67 -12.30 0.20
CA LEU A 35 3.66 -12.03 -0.86
C LEU A 35 3.54 -10.63 -1.43
N GLY A 36 2.32 -10.15 -1.65
CA GLY A 36 2.08 -8.78 -2.10
C GLY A 36 2.60 -7.74 -1.13
N ILE A 37 2.41 -7.99 0.18
CA ILE A 37 2.91 -7.11 1.25
C ILE A 37 4.44 -7.16 1.33
N LEU A 38 5.04 -8.35 1.26
CA LEU A 38 6.49 -8.53 1.32
C LEU A 38 7.18 -7.85 0.12
N ASN A 39 6.66 -8.06 -1.10
CA ASN A 39 7.17 -7.40 -2.29
C ASN A 39 7.02 -5.87 -2.21
N ALA A 40 5.86 -5.38 -1.78
CA ALA A 40 5.61 -3.96 -1.62
C ALA A 40 6.54 -3.33 -0.56
N SER A 41 6.78 -4.02 0.55
CA SER A 41 7.72 -3.59 1.58
C SER A 41 9.16 -3.55 1.07
N LEU A 42 9.57 -4.53 0.26
CA LEU A 42 10.89 -4.54 -0.37
C LEU A 42 11.07 -3.37 -1.33
N CYS A 43 10.09 -3.11 -2.18
CA CYS A 43 10.09 -1.95 -3.08
C CYS A 43 10.17 -0.63 -2.29
N TYR A 44 9.40 -0.49 -1.21
CA TYR A 44 9.45 0.68 -0.34
C TYR A 44 10.84 0.91 0.25
N GLU A 45 11.46 -0.13 0.79
CA GLU A 45 12.82 -0.03 1.35
C GLU A 45 13.86 0.32 0.27
N HIS A 46 13.76 -0.24 -0.93
CA HIS A 46 14.63 0.11 -2.06
C HIS A 46 14.49 1.57 -2.50
N ILE A 47 13.25 2.06 -2.62
CA ILE A 47 12.98 3.45 -3.00
C ILE A 47 13.51 4.40 -1.94
N ARG A 48 13.25 4.09 -0.67
CA ARG A 48 13.72 4.89 0.47
C ARG A 48 15.24 4.94 0.57
N ALA A 49 15.91 3.83 0.27
CA ALA A 49 17.37 3.73 0.28
C ALA A 49 18.05 4.65 -0.77
N GLN A 50 17.34 5.08 -1.82
CA GLN A 50 17.86 6.06 -2.79
C GLN A 50 18.02 7.46 -2.18
N ASN A 51 17.42 7.72 -1.02
CA ASN A 51 17.47 8.98 -0.29
C ASN A 51 17.11 10.22 -1.16
N GLU A 52 16.18 10.02 -2.12
CA GLU A 52 15.65 11.10 -2.96
C GLU A 52 14.30 11.58 -2.39
N PRO A 53 14.26 12.74 -1.70
CA PRO A 53 13.06 13.18 -0.96
C PRO A 53 11.88 13.58 -1.88
N ARG A 54 12.13 13.71 -3.18
CA ARG A 54 11.10 14.03 -4.18
C ARG A 54 10.38 12.82 -4.72
N ILE A 55 10.88 11.60 -4.44
CA ILE A 55 10.29 10.35 -4.90
C ILE A 55 9.68 9.61 -3.72
N ARG A 56 8.40 9.23 -3.86
CA ARG A 56 7.68 8.45 -2.83
C ARG A 56 7.11 7.18 -3.42
N THR A 57 7.03 6.17 -2.59
CA THR A 57 6.31 4.93 -2.91
C THR A 57 4.80 5.19 -2.87
N LEU A 58 4.10 4.74 -3.90
CA LEU A 58 2.64 4.74 -3.96
C LEU A 58 2.15 3.29 -4.02
N PHE A 59 1.50 2.80 -2.97
CA PHE A 59 0.88 1.49 -2.97
C PHE A 59 -0.47 1.54 -3.69
N ALA A 60 -0.59 0.74 -4.73
CA ALA A 60 -1.78 0.63 -5.56
C ALA A 60 -2.34 -0.80 -5.54
N SER A 61 -3.58 -0.97 -5.99
CA SER A 61 -4.26 -2.28 -5.96
C SER A 61 -4.32 -2.86 -4.53
N THR A 62 -4.74 -2.04 -3.57
CA THR A 62 -4.83 -2.39 -2.14
C THR A 62 -6.23 -2.88 -1.74
N GLY A 63 -7.12 -3.07 -2.71
CA GLY A 63 -8.44 -3.65 -2.45
C GLY A 63 -8.38 -5.16 -2.25
N VAL A 64 -9.00 -5.62 -1.16
CA VAL A 64 -9.21 -7.05 -0.90
C VAL A 64 -10.27 -7.58 -1.87
N LYS A 65 -9.98 -8.70 -2.52
CA LYS A 65 -10.93 -9.43 -3.36
C LYS A 65 -11.46 -10.65 -2.59
N GLY A 66 -12.79 -10.76 -2.50
CA GLY A 66 -13.43 -11.81 -1.68
C GLY A 66 -13.67 -11.34 -0.24
N ASP A 67 -14.05 -12.30 0.62
CA ASP A 67 -14.46 -12.06 1.99
C ASP A 67 -13.52 -12.70 3.04
N ASP A 68 -12.41 -13.28 2.57
CA ASP A 68 -11.44 -13.99 3.42
C ASP A 68 -10.60 -13.03 4.31
N LEU A 69 -10.52 -11.76 3.94
CA LEU A 69 -9.74 -10.75 4.63
C LEU A 69 -10.56 -9.49 4.92
N PRO A 70 -10.23 -8.77 6.01
CA PRO A 70 -10.79 -7.43 6.24
C PRO A 70 -10.52 -6.51 5.05
N LYS A 71 -11.50 -5.68 4.67
CA LYS A 71 -11.38 -4.79 3.49
C LYS A 71 -10.21 -3.81 3.58
N ASP A 72 -9.78 -3.45 4.79
CA ASP A 72 -8.66 -2.55 5.07
C ASP A 72 -7.30 -3.27 5.30
N PHE A 73 -7.24 -4.58 5.04
CA PHE A 73 -6.07 -5.41 5.31
C PHE A 73 -4.76 -4.82 4.75
N TYR A 74 -4.69 -4.61 3.43
CA TYR A 74 -3.47 -4.10 2.78
C TYR A 74 -3.10 -2.70 3.24
N ILE A 75 -4.09 -1.84 3.52
CA ILE A 75 -3.82 -0.48 4.01
C ILE A 75 -3.15 -0.53 5.39
N LYS A 76 -3.64 -1.39 6.30
CA LYS A 76 -3.07 -1.56 7.63
C LYS A 76 -1.66 -2.13 7.59
N GLU A 77 -1.44 -3.13 6.72
CA GLU A 77 -0.15 -3.79 6.59
C GLU A 77 0.93 -2.87 6.00
N LEU A 78 0.54 -1.96 5.10
CA LEU A 78 1.44 -1.03 4.40
C LEU A 78 1.30 0.41 4.88
N PHE A 79 0.90 0.62 6.13
CA PHE A 79 0.79 1.95 6.72
C PHE A 79 2.15 2.45 7.20
N PHE A 80 3.05 2.71 6.25
CA PHE A 80 4.42 3.19 6.49
C PHE A 80 4.48 4.71 6.44
N ASP A 81 5.58 5.28 6.97
CA ASP A 81 5.85 6.70 6.86
C ASP A 81 6.25 7.10 5.42
N GLU A 82 6.04 8.34 5.05
CA GLU A 82 6.46 8.92 3.76
C GLU A 82 6.01 8.14 2.50
N CYS A 83 4.96 7.35 2.58
CA CYS A 83 4.34 6.67 1.44
C CYS A 83 2.93 7.19 1.14
N ILE A 84 2.39 6.78 0.00
CA ILE A 84 1.01 7.05 -0.41
C ILE A 84 0.29 5.71 -0.53
N ASN A 85 -0.88 5.60 0.07
CA ASN A 85 -1.79 4.48 -0.12
C ASN A 85 -2.99 4.93 -0.96
N THR A 86 -3.21 4.29 -2.11
CA THR A 86 -4.49 4.39 -2.81
C THR A 86 -5.39 3.24 -2.36
N ALA A 87 -6.68 3.50 -2.19
CA ALA A 87 -7.59 2.49 -1.69
C ALA A 87 -9.00 2.66 -2.25
N PRO A 88 -9.74 1.58 -2.49
CA PRO A 88 -11.14 1.68 -2.82
C PRO A 88 -11.96 2.19 -1.62
N MET A 89 -13.15 2.75 -1.90
CA MET A 89 -13.97 3.42 -0.88
C MET A 89 -14.42 2.49 0.25
N ASP A 90 -14.65 1.23 -0.03
CA ASP A 90 -15.00 0.22 0.97
C ASP A 90 -13.83 -0.04 1.95
N ALA A 91 -12.61 -0.11 1.43
CA ALA A 91 -11.40 -0.25 2.23
C ALA A 91 -11.17 1.00 3.10
N LEU A 92 -11.37 2.21 2.56
CA LEU A 92 -11.28 3.46 3.32
C LEU A 92 -12.36 3.54 4.41
N ARG A 93 -13.58 3.07 4.14
CA ARG A 93 -14.64 3.01 5.14
C ARG A 93 -14.34 2.01 6.25
N ALA A 94 -13.72 0.87 5.92
CA ALA A 94 -13.30 -0.14 6.90
C ALA A 94 -12.13 0.36 7.77
N PHE A 95 -11.21 1.12 7.20
CA PHE A 95 -10.05 1.69 7.88
C PHE A 95 -10.39 2.77 8.90
N LYS A 96 -11.65 3.24 8.95
CA LYS A 96 -12.09 4.30 9.86
C LYS A 96 -11.70 4.07 11.32
N GLY A 97 -10.69 4.82 11.76
CA GLY A 97 -10.63 5.37 13.12
C GLY A 97 -10.08 4.46 14.22
N LYS A 98 -9.70 3.21 13.99
CA LYS A 98 -9.16 2.37 15.07
C LYS A 98 -7.63 2.42 15.22
N THR A 99 -6.92 2.83 14.19
CA THR A 99 -5.45 2.69 14.16
C THR A 99 -4.70 4.02 14.33
N LEU A 100 -5.35 5.15 14.12
CA LEU A 100 -4.67 6.45 14.09
C LEU A 100 -4.51 7.13 15.45
N CYS A 101 -5.24 6.72 16.48
CA CYS A 101 -5.24 7.39 17.80
C CYS A 101 -5.38 6.37 18.93
N GLU A 102 -4.42 5.48 19.14
CA GLU A 102 -4.44 4.58 20.31
C GLU A 102 -4.16 5.29 21.65
N ASN A 103 -3.80 6.56 21.65
CA ASN A 103 -3.47 7.32 22.86
C ASN A 103 -4.21 8.66 23.02
N SER A 104 -5.31 8.90 22.32
CA SER A 104 -6.17 10.01 22.71
C SER A 104 -7.28 9.49 23.62
N SER A 105 -7.41 10.10 24.81
CA SER A 105 -8.48 9.93 25.78
C SER A 105 -9.91 10.19 25.25
N LEU A 106 -10.09 10.19 23.94
CA LEU A 106 -11.32 10.33 23.17
C LEU A 106 -12.05 9.01 22.90
N ALA A 107 -11.59 7.89 23.48
CA ALA A 107 -12.29 6.60 23.40
C ALA A 107 -13.64 6.58 24.11
N SER A 108 -14.06 7.69 24.75
CA SER A 108 -15.33 7.80 25.49
C SER A 108 -16.42 8.66 24.82
N ALA A 109 -16.19 9.24 23.67
CA ALA A 109 -17.23 10.01 22.97
C ALA A 109 -18.07 9.14 22.04
N LYS A 110 -18.98 8.36 22.62
CA LYS A 110 -20.17 7.86 21.91
C LYS A 110 -21.08 9.04 21.61
N ASN A 111 -20.83 9.79 20.52
CA ASN A 111 -21.86 10.61 19.85
C ASN A 111 -21.32 11.17 18.55
N SER A 112 -21.94 10.76 17.46
CA SER A 112 -21.62 11.09 16.06
C SER A 112 -21.86 12.56 15.66
N ALA A 113 -22.15 13.45 16.60
CA ALA A 113 -22.54 14.84 16.31
C ALA A 113 -21.43 15.90 16.45
N ASN A 114 -20.24 15.55 16.92
CA ASN A 114 -19.18 16.51 17.23
C ASN A 114 -17.91 16.43 16.36
N LEU A 115 -17.97 15.76 15.20
CA LEU A 115 -16.81 15.65 14.30
C LEU A 115 -16.44 16.98 13.59
N ALA A 116 -17.31 17.99 13.67
CA ALA A 116 -17.14 19.28 12.97
C ALA A 116 -16.35 20.34 13.77
N LYS A 117 -15.91 20.05 15.00
CA LYS A 117 -15.28 21.05 15.90
C LYS A 117 -13.89 20.69 16.42
N THR A 118 -13.25 19.66 15.91
CA THR A 118 -11.85 19.39 16.27
C THR A 118 -10.96 20.30 15.42
N PRO A 119 -10.11 21.16 16.04
CA PRO A 119 -9.18 21.99 15.26
C PRO A 119 -8.25 21.09 14.45
N LEU A 120 -8.07 21.42 13.17
CA LEU A 120 -7.23 20.71 12.21
C LEU A 120 -5.74 20.66 12.61
N ASN A 121 -5.37 21.29 13.72
CA ASN A 121 -4.00 21.44 14.23
C ASN A 121 -3.70 20.69 15.54
N SER A 122 -4.55 19.77 15.96
CA SER A 122 -4.11 18.85 17.04
C SER A 122 -3.07 17.89 16.44
N PRO A 123 -1.86 17.77 17.04
CA PRO A 123 -0.88 16.79 16.59
C PRO A 123 -1.46 15.40 16.87
N CYS A 124 -2.07 14.79 15.84
CA CYS A 124 -2.37 13.37 15.90
C CYS A 124 -1.03 12.64 15.95
N ASN A 125 -0.74 11.98 17.04
CA ASN A 125 0.37 11.02 17.10
C ASN A 125 -0.01 9.81 16.24
N VAL A 126 0.18 9.94 14.94
CA VAL A 126 -0.01 8.84 13.99
C VAL A 126 1.13 7.86 14.18
N LYS A 127 0.82 6.65 14.59
CA LYS A 127 1.81 5.59 14.74
C LYS A 127 1.89 4.81 13.43
N PHE A 128 2.93 5.07 12.65
CA PHE A 128 3.24 4.30 11.46
C PHE A 128 3.74 2.90 11.82
N LYS A 129 3.46 1.94 10.93
CA LYS A 129 4.01 0.60 11.02
C LYS A 129 5.48 0.63 10.59
N THR A 130 6.35 -0.06 11.31
CA THR A 130 7.75 -0.23 10.90
C THR A 130 7.80 -1.38 9.89
N PRO A 131 8.36 -1.18 8.69
CA PRO A 131 8.56 -2.27 7.75
C PRO A 131 9.54 -3.30 8.32
N LEU A 132 9.44 -4.53 7.83
CA LEU A 132 10.43 -5.57 8.11
C LEU A 132 11.78 -5.18 7.47
N SER A 133 12.87 -5.63 8.07
CA SER A 133 14.20 -5.48 7.46
C SER A 133 14.28 -6.27 6.15
N GLN A 134 15.14 -5.85 5.23
CA GLN A 134 15.33 -6.56 3.95
C GLN A 134 15.68 -8.05 4.16
N SER A 135 16.51 -8.37 5.16
CA SER A 135 16.87 -9.75 5.47
C SER A 135 15.66 -10.59 5.91
N GLU A 136 14.77 -10.04 6.72
CA GLU A 136 13.54 -10.70 7.14
C GLU A 136 12.56 -10.88 5.96
N ILE A 137 12.46 -9.88 5.08
CA ILE A 137 11.63 -9.97 3.88
C ILE A 137 12.13 -11.09 2.97
N TYR A 138 13.44 -11.12 2.67
CA TYR A 138 14.02 -12.18 1.84
C TYR A 138 13.88 -13.56 2.46
N ALA A 139 14.06 -13.71 3.78
CA ALA A 139 13.86 -14.97 4.47
C ALA A 139 12.42 -15.49 4.32
N LYS A 140 11.44 -14.61 4.44
CA LYS A 140 10.01 -14.95 4.24
C LYS A 140 9.68 -15.25 2.77
N LEU A 141 10.21 -14.48 1.83
CA LEU A 141 10.01 -14.73 0.39
C LEU A 141 10.59 -16.09 0.00
N ASN A 142 11.83 -16.39 0.40
CA ASN A 142 12.51 -17.65 0.09
C ASN A 142 11.85 -18.89 0.74
N LYS A 143 11.12 -18.70 1.84
CA LYS A 143 10.29 -19.75 2.44
C LYS A 143 9.12 -20.15 1.54
N ASN A 144 8.56 -19.19 0.85
CA ASN A 144 7.32 -19.35 0.08
C ASN A 144 7.57 -19.58 -1.42
N LEU A 145 8.62 -18.99 -1.98
CA LEU A 145 8.93 -18.99 -3.40
C LEU A 145 10.42 -19.12 -3.64
N ARG A 146 10.79 -19.78 -4.71
CA ARG A 146 12.16 -19.72 -5.22
C ARG A 146 12.36 -18.37 -5.94
N THR A 147 13.60 -17.90 -6.00
CA THR A 147 13.95 -16.62 -6.63
C THR A 147 13.48 -16.54 -8.08
N ASP A 148 13.66 -17.63 -8.85
CA ASP A 148 13.23 -17.72 -10.25
C ASP A 148 11.70 -17.65 -10.43
N GLU A 149 10.93 -18.08 -9.44
CA GLU A 149 9.47 -18.01 -9.45
C GLU A 149 8.99 -16.58 -9.19
N LEU A 150 9.69 -15.84 -8.31
CA LEU A 150 9.40 -14.44 -8.06
C LEU A 150 9.68 -13.58 -9.31
N GLU A 151 10.82 -13.78 -9.97
CA GLU A 151 11.16 -13.08 -11.21
C GLU A 151 10.12 -13.34 -12.30
N LYS A 152 9.76 -14.60 -12.54
CA LYS A 152 8.71 -14.96 -13.51
C LYS A 152 7.35 -14.34 -13.17
N ALA A 153 7.01 -14.25 -11.89
CA ALA A 153 5.78 -13.59 -11.44
C ALA A 153 5.82 -12.08 -11.72
N CYS A 154 6.95 -11.43 -11.51
CA CYS A 154 7.15 -10.02 -11.83
C CYS A 154 7.00 -9.77 -13.34
N GLU A 155 7.68 -10.56 -14.18
CA GLU A 155 7.59 -10.48 -15.65
C GLU A 155 6.16 -10.68 -16.12
N PHE A 156 5.49 -11.73 -15.65
CA PHE A 156 4.10 -11.99 -16.01
C PHE A 156 3.17 -10.84 -15.63
N LEU A 157 3.30 -10.30 -14.41
CA LEU A 157 2.46 -9.18 -13.95
C LEU A 157 2.75 -7.88 -14.69
N LEU A 158 3.99 -7.66 -15.13
CA LEU A 158 4.36 -6.53 -15.98
C LEU A 158 3.68 -6.63 -17.36
N ASP A 159 3.81 -7.78 -18.02
CA ASP A 159 3.22 -8.02 -19.34
C ASP A 159 1.69 -7.94 -19.29
N ASP A 160 1.06 -8.59 -18.30
CA ASP A 160 -0.38 -8.51 -18.10
C ASP A 160 -0.84 -7.07 -17.84
N GLY A 161 -0.11 -6.34 -17.00
CA GLY A 161 -0.39 -4.93 -16.73
C GLY A 161 -0.33 -4.06 -17.96
N LEU A 162 0.70 -4.20 -18.79
CA LEU A 162 0.84 -3.46 -20.04
C LEU A 162 -0.30 -3.78 -21.03
N LYS A 163 -0.67 -5.06 -21.17
CA LYS A 163 -1.81 -5.46 -22.00
C LYS A 163 -3.12 -4.83 -21.54
N GLN A 164 -3.38 -4.83 -20.22
CA GLN A 164 -4.59 -4.22 -19.66
C GLN A 164 -4.63 -2.71 -19.90
N PHE A 165 -3.50 -2.01 -19.83
CA PHE A 165 -3.43 -0.59 -20.18
C PHE A 165 -3.71 -0.33 -21.67
N CYS A 166 -3.17 -1.15 -22.58
CA CYS A 166 -3.45 -1.03 -24.01
C CYS A 166 -4.94 -1.22 -24.29
N ILE A 167 -5.55 -2.27 -23.74
CA ILE A 167 -6.99 -2.53 -23.90
C ILE A 167 -7.82 -1.36 -23.40
N ALA A 168 -7.57 -0.89 -22.18
CA ALA A 168 -8.31 0.24 -21.61
C ALA A 168 -8.14 1.52 -22.44
N PHE A 169 -6.96 1.75 -23.00
CA PHE A 169 -6.70 2.89 -23.87
C PHE A 169 -7.48 2.81 -25.19
N GLU A 170 -7.51 1.63 -25.84
CA GLU A 170 -8.28 1.38 -27.04
C GLU A 170 -9.80 1.55 -26.80
N GLU A 171 -10.30 1.07 -25.66
CA GLU A 171 -11.68 1.27 -25.24
C GLU A 171 -12.03 2.77 -25.09
N ILE A 172 -11.14 3.57 -24.49
CA ILE A 172 -11.34 5.01 -24.37
C ILE A 172 -11.37 5.68 -25.75
N LEU A 173 -10.43 5.33 -26.64
CA LEU A 173 -10.39 5.89 -27.99
C LEU A 173 -11.62 5.53 -28.83
N SER A 174 -12.18 4.33 -28.65
CA SER A 174 -13.38 3.90 -29.35
C SER A 174 -14.68 4.52 -28.82
N ALA A 175 -14.65 5.07 -27.62
CA ALA A 175 -15.80 5.72 -26.98
C ALA A 175 -15.90 7.24 -27.28
N VAL A 176 -14.91 7.81 -27.95
CA VAL A 176 -14.85 9.23 -28.38
C VAL A 176 -15.18 9.34 -29.85
#